data_99a3c1f623b6eeeb0a657a276d88b2ca
#
_entry.id   99a3c1f623b6eeeb0a657a276d88b2ca
#
_cell.length_a   1.000
_cell.length_b   1.000
_cell.length_c   1.000
_cell.angle_alpha   90.00
_cell.angle_beta   90.00
_cell.angle_gamma   90.00
#
_symmetry.space_group_name_H-M   'P 1'
#
loop_
_entity.id
_entity.type
_entity.pdbx_description
1 polymer ?
#
loop_
_entity_poly.entity_id
_entity_poly.type
_entity_poly.pdbx_seq_one_letter_code
_entity_poly.pdbx_strand_id
1 'polypeptide(L)'
;EGGNAVSRRTMEVIDLLEPKWYAVENPYSSLIWKQGIFDRLPKRRVSYCRCSYWGYRKNTTIATNIESEPKVCKGDCGYVRDIVGADGKSHRYHLAVAKQGVSAHCRGLGIQNTTHTQDQLYRIPPQLVRDILEPINAVVLRTEESDAP
;
A
#
# COMPACT_ATOMS: atom_id res chain seq x y z
N GLU A 1 -22.47 7.54 0.39
CA GLU A 1 -22.64 7.79 -1.08
C GLU A 1 -21.39 8.41 -1.72
N GLY A 2 -20.67 9.35 -1.03
CA GLY A 2 -19.55 10.09 -1.64
C GLY A 2 -18.37 9.22 -2.12
N GLY A 3 -17.95 8.22 -1.36
CA GLY A 3 -16.80 7.38 -1.74
C GLY A 3 -17.02 6.56 -3.03
N ASN A 4 -18.24 6.13 -3.28
CA ASN A 4 -18.60 5.40 -4.50
C ASN A 4 -18.64 6.32 -5.73
N ALA A 5 -19.04 7.57 -5.57
CA ALA A 5 -19.04 8.55 -6.65
C ALA A 5 -17.61 8.83 -7.13
N VAL A 6 -16.66 9.04 -6.21
CA VAL A 6 -15.25 9.23 -6.55
C VAL A 6 -14.68 8.00 -7.28
N SER A 7 -14.96 6.80 -6.78
CA SER A 7 -14.47 5.57 -7.40
C SER A 7 -15.01 5.37 -8.82
N ARG A 8 -16.30 5.63 -9.04
CA ARG A 8 -16.92 5.57 -10.38
C ARG A 8 -16.30 6.62 -11.31
N ARG A 9 -16.11 7.84 -10.81
CA ARG A 9 -15.48 8.90 -11.59
C ARG A 9 -14.04 8.57 -11.97
N THR A 10 -13.29 7.92 -11.07
CA THR A 10 -11.94 7.43 -11.39
C THR A 10 -11.97 6.45 -12.58
N MET A 11 -12.95 5.52 -12.59
CA MET A 11 -13.09 4.58 -13.71
C MET A 11 -13.51 5.28 -15.01
N GLU A 12 -14.44 6.23 -14.94
CA GLU A 12 -14.84 7.05 -16.10
C GLU A 12 -13.64 7.82 -16.70
N VAL A 13 -12.75 8.35 -15.85
CA VAL A 13 -11.53 9.04 -16.32
C VAL A 13 -10.57 8.06 -17.00
N ILE A 14 -10.37 6.87 -16.44
CA ILE A 14 -9.54 5.83 -17.05
C ILE A 14 -10.13 5.42 -18.42
N ASP A 15 -11.45 5.25 -18.51
CA ASP A 15 -12.12 4.85 -19.74
C ASP A 15 -12.11 5.94 -20.80
N LEU A 16 -12.27 7.19 -20.39
CA LEU A 16 -12.30 8.33 -21.30
C LEU A 16 -10.92 8.68 -21.87
N LEU A 17 -9.90 8.65 -21.00
CA LEU A 17 -8.55 9.07 -21.39
C LEU A 17 -7.69 7.92 -21.94
N GLU A 18 -8.10 6.68 -21.72
CA GLU A 18 -7.36 5.48 -22.10
C GLU A 18 -5.85 5.61 -21.82
N PRO A 19 -5.45 5.98 -20.58
CA PRO A 19 -4.05 6.28 -20.30
C PRO A 19 -3.20 5.04 -20.50
N LYS A 20 -2.03 5.21 -21.13
CA LYS A 20 -1.07 4.12 -21.34
C LYS A 20 -0.71 3.43 -20.03
N TRP A 21 -0.63 4.20 -18.93
CA TRP A 21 -0.36 3.70 -17.58
C TRP A 21 -1.27 4.36 -16.56
N TYR A 22 -1.70 3.58 -15.59
CA TYR A 22 -2.46 4.07 -14.45
C TYR A 22 -2.09 3.32 -13.16
N ALA A 23 -2.27 3.97 -12.02
CA ALA A 23 -2.20 3.35 -10.70
C ALA A 23 -3.23 4.01 -9.77
N VAL A 24 -4.06 3.19 -9.14
CA VAL A 24 -5.05 3.61 -8.14
C VAL A 24 -4.72 2.93 -6.82
N GLU A 25 -4.39 3.73 -5.80
CA GLU A 25 -4.03 3.24 -4.46
C GLU A 25 -5.19 3.41 -3.49
N ASN A 26 -5.44 2.39 -2.67
CA ASN A 26 -6.31 2.50 -1.51
C ASN A 26 -5.97 1.43 -0.46
N PRO A 27 -6.23 1.67 0.84
CA PRO A 27 -6.01 0.65 1.87
C PRO A 27 -6.60 -0.71 1.48
N TYR A 28 -5.87 -1.79 1.75
CA TYR A 28 -6.29 -3.15 1.41
C TYR A 28 -7.69 -3.51 1.95
N SER A 29 -8.02 -3.00 3.15
CA SER A 29 -9.32 -3.22 3.80
C SER A 29 -10.43 -2.29 3.31
N SER A 30 -10.16 -1.40 2.37
CA SER A 30 -11.15 -0.45 1.87
C SER A 30 -12.34 -1.15 1.20
N LEU A 31 -13.53 -0.67 1.49
CA LEU A 31 -14.77 -1.18 0.91
C LEU A 31 -14.84 -0.98 -0.61
N ILE A 32 -14.10 -0.04 -1.17
CA ILE A 32 -14.11 0.21 -2.62
C ILE A 32 -13.72 -1.02 -3.43
N TRP A 33 -12.85 -1.87 -2.87
CA TRP A 33 -12.42 -3.11 -3.53
C TRP A 33 -13.49 -4.20 -3.57
N LYS A 34 -14.55 -4.05 -2.75
CA LYS A 34 -15.67 -5.00 -2.66
C LYS A 34 -16.89 -4.59 -3.46
N GLN A 35 -16.85 -3.42 -4.10
CA GLN A 35 -18.03 -2.85 -4.79
C GLN A 35 -18.09 -3.17 -6.28
N GLY A 36 -17.19 -3.99 -6.79
CA GLY A 36 -17.15 -4.35 -8.20
C GLY A 36 -16.63 -3.26 -9.15
N ILE A 37 -16.52 -2.00 -8.71
CA ILE A 37 -16.15 -0.85 -9.57
C ILE A 37 -14.78 -1.05 -10.23
N PHE A 38 -13.82 -1.61 -9.49
CA PHE A 38 -12.45 -1.85 -9.96
C PHE A 38 -12.15 -3.30 -10.32
N ASP A 39 -13.18 -4.16 -10.51
CA ASP A 39 -12.93 -5.61 -10.66
C ASP A 39 -12.17 -5.97 -11.92
N ARG A 40 -12.33 -5.22 -12.99
CA ARG A 40 -11.59 -5.43 -14.25
C ARG A 40 -10.13 -5.01 -14.20
N LEU A 41 -9.71 -4.21 -13.20
CA LEU A 41 -8.33 -3.76 -13.09
C LEU A 41 -7.48 -4.80 -12.36
N PRO A 42 -6.27 -5.11 -12.85
CA PRO A 42 -5.31 -5.92 -12.13
C PRO A 42 -4.96 -5.30 -10.78
N LYS A 43 -4.98 -6.10 -9.71
CA LYS A 43 -4.75 -5.63 -8.34
C LYS A 43 -3.53 -6.28 -7.73
N ARG A 44 -2.67 -5.49 -7.11
CA ARG A 44 -1.48 -5.95 -6.41
C ARG A 44 -1.49 -5.45 -4.97
N ARG A 45 -1.04 -6.29 -4.04
CA ARG A 45 -0.92 -5.91 -2.63
C ARG A 45 0.51 -5.48 -2.33
N VAL A 46 0.65 -4.47 -1.48
CA VAL A 46 1.93 -4.00 -0.96
C VAL A 46 1.84 -3.70 0.52
N SER A 47 2.95 -3.80 1.25
CA SER A 47 3.05 -3.41 2.65
C SER A 47 4.05 -2.27 2.80
N TYR A 48 3.64 -1.13 3.37
CA TYR A 48 4.46 0.08 3.47
C TYR A 48 5.76 -0.12 4.23
N CYS A 49 5.79 -1.01 5.23
CA CYS A 49 7.02 -1.37 5.94
C CYS A 49 8.11 -1.99 5.06
N ARG A 50 7.78 -2.36 3.82
CA ARG A 50 8.75 -2.89 2.83
C ARG A 50 9.29 -1.80 1.90
N CYS A 51 8.65 -0.63 1.88
CA CYS A 51 8.99 0.47 0.98
C CYS A 51 9.25 1.80 1.72
N SER A 52 9.29 1.82 3.05
CA SER A 52 9.54 3.03 3.82
C SER A 52 10.31 2.76 5.09
N TYR A 53 11.08 3.75 5.53
CA TYR A 53 11.75 3.77 6.83
C TYR A 53 10.80 4.11 7.99
N TRP A 54 9.52 4.40 7.70
CA TRP A 54 8.53 4.75 8.74
C TRP A 54 8.21 3.60 9.68
N GLY A 55 8.52 2.37 9.29
CA GLY A 55 8.44 1.19 10.14
C GLY A 55 7.03 0.69 10.44
N TYR A 56 5.97 1.38 10.01
CA TYR A 56 4.62 0.93 10.26
C TYR A 56 4.07 0.03 9.15
N ARG A 57 3.33 -0.98 9.58
CA ARG A 57 2.61 -1.85 8.66
C ARG A 57 1.31 -1.20 8.21
N LYS A 58 1.25 -0.79 6.95
CA LYS A 58 0.01 -0.46 6.24
C LYS A 58 -0.05 -1.34 5.00
N ASN A 59 -1.01 -2.25 4.96
CA ASN A 59 -1.28 -3.01 3.76
C ASN A 59 -2.17 -2.16 2.85
N THR A 60 -1.76 -1.99 1.61
CA THR A 60 -2.51 -1.28 0.59
C THR A 60 -2.68 -2.14 -0.66
N THR A 61 -3.68 -1.81 -1.46
CA THR A 61 -3.90 -2.41 -2.78
C THR A 61 -3.67 -1.34 -3.83
N ILE A 62 -2.97 -1.73 -4.88
CA ILE A 62 -2.75 -0.91 -6.06
C ILE A 62 -3.42 -1.60 -7.24
N ALA A 63 -4.41 -0.94 -7.84
CA ALA A 63 -4.97 -1.35 -9.12
C ALA A 63 -4.19 -0.63 -10.23
N THR A 64 -3.48 -1.40 -11.08
CA THR A 64 -2.56 -0.85 -12.08
C THR A 64 -2.37 -1.81 -13.24
N ASN A 65 -2.14 -1.26 -14.42
CA ASN A 65 -1.68 -2.01 -15.60
C ASN A 65 -0.15 -2.01 -15.74
N ILE A 66 0.57 -1.40 -14.80
CA ILE A 66 2.04 -1.40 -14.81
C ILE A 66 2.52 -2.73 -14.22
N GLU A 67 3.41 -3.41 -14.94
CA GLU A 67 4.04 -4.64 -14.47
C GLU A 67 5.09 -4.35 -13.41
N SER A 68 4.66 -4.28 -12.16
CA SER A 68 5.52 -4.10 -10.99
C SER A 68 5.32 -5.23 -9.99
N GLU A 69 6.35 -5.59 -9.24
CA GLU A 69 6.30 -6.61 -8.18
C GLU A 69 6.37 -5.97 -6.80
N PRO A 70 5.25 -5.49 -6.28
CA PRO A 70 5.22 -4.86 -4.96
C PRO A 70 5.46 -5.88 -3.84
N LYS A 71 6.22 -5.47 -2.83
CA LYS A 71 6.65 -6.33 -1.72
C LYS A 71 5.60 -6.40 -0.63
N VAL A 72 5.10 -7.61 -0.33
CA VAL A 72 4.21 -7.88 0.81
C VAL A 72 5.05 -8.33 2.02
N CYS A 73 4.78 -7.76 3.19
CA CYS A 73 5.44 -8.17 4.43
C CYS A 73 4.80 -9.44 5.01
N LYS A 74 5.61 -10.46 5.17
CA LYS A 74 5.24 -11.74 5.83
C LYS A 74 5.69 -11.81 7.30
N GLY A 75 5.98 -10.66 7.93
CA GLY A 75 6.60 -10.59 9.25
C GLY A 75 8.13 -10.67 9.21
N ASP A 76 8.70 -10.42 8.04
CA ASP A 76 10.14 -10.55 7.73
C ASP A 76 10.82 -9.19 7.47
N CYS A 77 10.14 -8.09 7.74
CA CYS A 77 10.76 -6.75 7.65
C CYS A 77 11.52 -6.41 8.94
N GLY A 78 12.47 -5.48 8.85
CA GLY A 78 13.30 -5.06 9.99
C GLY A 78 12.55 -4.37 11.14
N TYR A 79 11.25 -4.14 11.01
CA TYR A 79 10.40 -3.45 11.98
C TYR A 79 9.53 -4.39 12.83
N VAL A 80 9.73 -5.69 12.69
CA VAL A 80 9.05 -6.71 13.49
C VAL A 80 9.90 -7.07 14.71
N ARG A 81 9.25 -7.26 15.83
CA ARG A 81 9.88 -7.71 17.09
C ARG A 81 9.03 -8.81 17.71
N ASP A 82 9.71 -9.71 18.41
CA ASP A 82 9.07 -10.68 19.28
C ASP A 82 8.97 -10.06 20.69
N ILE A 83 7.77 -9.98 21.22
CA ILE A 83 7.44 -9.36 22.51
C ILE A 83 6.71 -10.38 23.35
N VAL A 84 7.15 -10.56 24.61
CA VAL A 84 6.43 -11.39 25.58
C VAL A 84 5.25 -10.59 26.11
N GLY A 85 4.03 -11.10 25.88
CA GLY A 85 2.80 -10.47 26.35
C GLY A 85 2.51 -10.81 27.82
N ALA A 86 1.47 -10.16 28.38
CA ALA A 86 0.99 -10.45 29.74
C ALA A 86 0.50 -11.89 29.93
N ASP A 87 0.23 -12.60 28.84
CA ASP A 87 -0.10 -14.03 28.81
C ASP A 87 1.14 -14.97 28.89
N GLY A 88 2.33 -14.39 29.03
CA GLY A 88 3.61 -15.12 29.08
C GLY A 88 4.06 -15.70 27.74
N LYS A 89 3.35 -15.46 26.64
CA LYS A 89 3.70 -15.97 25.31
C LYS A 89 4.45 -14.94 24.48
N SER A 90 5.32 -15.44 23.59
CA SER A 90 5.98 -14.60 22.60
C SER A 90 5.03 -14.31 21.45
N HIS A 91 4.88 -13.03 21.13
CA HIS A 91 4.04 -12.53 20.04
C HIS A 91 4.88 -11.71 19.08
N ARG A 92 4.70 -11.94 17.79
CA ARG A 92 5.41 -11.21 16.74
C ARG A 92 4.60 -10.01 16.24
N TYR A 93 5.13 -8.79 16.45
CA TYR A 93 4.45 -7.54 16.13
C TYR A 93 5.32 -6.59 15.33
N HIS A 94 4.65 -5.78 14.47
CA HIS A 94 5.24 -4.53 14.03
C HIS A 94 5.19 -3.51 15.17
N LEU A 95 6.32 -2.86 15.45
CA LEU A 95 6.41 -1.82 16.49
C LEU A 95 5.51 -0.62 16.19
N ALA A 96 5.25 -0.37 14.92
CA ALA A 96 4.34 0.65 14.48
C ALA A 96 3.28 0.06 13.53
N VAL A 97 2.05 0.50 13.64
CA VAL A 97 0.94 0.12 12.78
C VAL A 97 0.21 1.35 12.28
N ALA A 98 -0.31 1.29 11.06
CA ALA A 98 -1.10 2.36 10.46
C ALA A 98 -2.49 2.43 11.09
N LYS A 99 -2.55 2.84 12.35
CA LYS A 99 -3.76 2.95 13.13
C LYS A 99 -3.66 4.11 14.11
N GLN A 100 -4.77 4.79 14.33
CA GLN A 100 -4.93 5.70 15.45
C GLN A 100 -5.23 4.90 16.72
N GLY A 101 -4.41 5.09 17.74
CA GLY A 101 -4.56 4.41 19.02
C GLY A 101 -4.12 2.93 19.04
N VAL A 102 -3.93 2.42 20.24
CA VAL A 102 -3.52 1.02 20.49
C VAL A 102 -4.72 0.09 20.29
N SER A 103 -4.51 -1.04 19.59
CA SER A 103 -5.59 -2.02 19.43
C SER A 103 -6.00 -2.64 20.77
N ALA A 104 -7.27 -3.08 20.89
CA ALA A 104 -7.75 -3.74 22.10
C ALA A 104 -6.91 -4.98 22.44
N HIS A 105 -6.52 -5.75 21.41
CA HIS A 105 -5.67 -6.92 21.56
C HIS A 105 -4.29 -6.56 22.11
N CYS A 106 -3.61 -5.56 21.56
CA CYS A 106 -2.32 -5.10 22.08
C CYS A 106 -2.42 -4.56 23.51
N ARG A 107 -3.50 -3.84 23.85
CA ARG A 107 -3.74 -3.37 25.23
C ARG A 107 -3.90 -4.52 26.21
N GLY A 108 -4.65 -5.55 25.84
CA GLY A 108 -4.84 -6.75 26.67
C GLY A 108 -3.53 -7.51 26.95
N LEU A 109 -2.56 -7.39 26.03
CA LEU A 109 -1.23 -8.00 26.18
C LEU A 109 -0.18 -7.05 26.78
N GLY A 110 -0.56 -5.81 27.16
CA GLY A 110 0.38 -4.81 27.66
C GLY A 110 1.35 -4.27 26.61
N ILE A 111 1.08 -4.48 25.30
CA ILE A 111 1.95 -4.08 24.21
C ILE A 111 1.58 -2.66 23.76
N GLN A 112 2.55 -1.76 23.80
CA GLN A 112 2.40 -0.41 23.28
C GLN A 112 2.92 -0.34 21.84
N ASN A 113 2.03 0.00 20.90
CA ASN A 113 2.39 0.30 19.51
C ASN A 113 2.53 1.81 19.35
N THR A 114 3.48 2.22 18.52
CA THR A 114 3.55 3.60 18.08
C THR A 114 2.27 3.95 17.30
N THR A 115 1.61 5.03 17.72
CA THR A 115 0.42 5.56 17.04
C THR A 115 0.83 6.66 16.07
N HIS A 116 0.01 6.88 15.04
CA HIS A 116 0.26 7.88 14.01
C HIS A 116 -0.90 8.86 13.93
N THR A 117 -0.61 10.11 13.56
CA THR A 117 -1.64 11.10 13.22
C THR A 117 -2.32 10.71 11.90
N GLN A 118 -3.50 11.25 11.66
CA GLN A 118 -4.23 10.99 10.42
C GLN A 118 -3.43 11.40 9.19
N ASP A 119 -2.75 12.53 9.23
CA ASP A 119 -1.90 13.01 8.12
C ASP A 119 -0.74 12.05 7.84
N GLN A 120 -0.13 11.48 8.88
CA GLN A 120 0.91 10.46 8.70
C GLN A 120 0.36 9.20 8.03
N LEU A 121 -0.88 8.83 8.30
CA LEU A 121 -1.53 7.65 7.72
C LEU A 121 -1.89 7.83 6.23
N TYR A 122 -2.06 9.07 5.77
CA TYR A 122 -2.33 9.36 4.35
C TYR A 122 -1.08 9.40 3.48
N ARG A 123 0.10 9.43 4.06
CA ARG A 123 1.34 9.43 3.28
C ARG A 123 1.49 8.15 2.47
N ILE A 124 1.93 8.32 1.23
CA ILE A 124 2.38 7.23 0.35
C ILE A 124 3.91 7.22 0.37
N PRO A 125 4.57 6.07 0.61
CA PRO A 125 6.02 5.99 0.59
C PRO A 125 6.58 6.41 -0.78
N PRO A 126 7.53 7.36 -0.86
CA PRO A 126 8.15 7.74 -2.12
C PRO A 126 8.83 6.56 -2.83
N GLN A 127 9.39 5.60 -2.08
CA GLN A 127 9.97 4.40 -2.66
C GLN A 127 8.92 3.52 -3.35
N LEU A 128 7.71 3.42 -2.80
CA LEU A 128 6.62 2.70 -3.47
C LEU A 128 6.27 3.31 -4.82
N VAL A 129 6.23 4.65 -4.89
CA VAL A 129 5.97 5.35 -6.15
C VAL A 129 7.08 5.06 -7.16
N ARG A 130 8.35 5.11 -6.73
CA ARG A 130 9.49 4.73 -7.59
C ARG A 130 9.40 3.31 -8.07
N ASP A 131 9.14 2.35 -7.17
CA ASP A 131 9.03 0.91 -7.51
C ASP A 131 7.91 0.64 -8.53
N ILE A 132 6.82 1.42 -8.50
CA ILE A 132 5.73 1.31 -9.48
C ILE A 132 6.14 1.92 -10.83
N LEU A 133 6.86 3.05 -10.83
CA LEU A 133 7.22 3.77 -12.04
C LEU A 133 8.49 3.24 -12.73
N GLU A 134 9.32 2.47 -12.04
CA GLU A 134 10.57 1.93 -12.58
C GLU A 134 10.38 1.17 -13.92
N PRO A 135 9.38 0.29 -14.08
CA PRO A 135 9.15 -0.39 -15.36
C PRO A 135 8.80 0.58 -16.50
N ILE A 136 8.13 1.68 -16.20
CA ILE A 136 7.80 2.71 -17.20
C ILE A 136 9.09 3.40 -17.67
N ASN A 137 9.94 3.82 -16.76
CA ASN A 137 11.21 4.45 -17.08
C ASN A 137 12.07 3.56 -17.99
N ALA A 138 12.11 2.25 -17.70
CA ALA A 138 12.84 1.29 -18.53
C ALA A 138 12.29 1.16 -19.96
N VAL A 139 10.98 1.33 -20.15
CA VAL A 139 10.36 1.32 -21.49
C VAL A 139 10.67 2.62 -22.23
N VAL A 140 10.52 3.77 -21.56
CA VAL A 140 10.77 5.09 -22.17
C VAL A 140 12.21 5.21 -22.65
N LEU A 141 13.18 4.82 -21.83
CA LEU A 141 14.60 4.88 -22.20
C LEU A 141 14.93 4.01 -23.43
N ARG A 142 14.33 2.83 -23.55
CA ARG A 142 14.55 1.95 -24.72
C ARG A 142 13.98 2.52 -26.02
N THR A 143 12.85 3.24 -25.94
CA THR A 143 12.28 3.90 -27.13
C THR A 143 13.14 5.07 -27.59
N GLU A 144 13.72 5.84 -26.68
CA GLU A 144 14.63 6.95 -27.02
C GLU A 144 15.93 6.46 -27.66
N GLU A 145 16.48 5.30 -27.22
CA GLU A 145 17.66 4.70 -27.83
C GLU A 145 17.38 4.12 -29.23
N SER A 146 16.17 3.66 -29.52
CA SER A 146 15.80 3.13 -30.83
C SER A 146 15.52 4.20 -31.87
N ASP A 147 15.19 5.42 -31.45
CA ASP A 147 14.86 6.55 -32.31
C ASP A 147 16.07 7.48 -32.54
N ALA A 148 17.25 7.15 -31.98
CA ALA A 148 18.49 7.88 -32.25
C ALA A 148 19.01 7.53 -33.67
N PRO A 149 19.30 8.53 -34.52
CA PRO A 149 19.70 8.35 -35.91
C PRO A 149 21.08 7.68 -36.09
#